data_29b9b96485354213549f88f10c95793d
#
_entry.id   29b9b96485354213549f88f10c95793d
#
_cell.length_a   1.000
_cell.length_b   1.000
_cell.length_c   1.000
_cell.angle_alpha   90.00
_cell.angle_beta   90.00
_cell.angle_gamma   90.00
#
_symmetry.space_group_name_H-M   'P 1'
#
loop_
_entity.id
_entity.type
_entity.pdbx_description
1 polymer ?
#
loop_
_entity_poly.entity_id
_entity_poly.type
_entity_poly.pdbx_seq_one_letter_code
_entity_poly.pdbx_strand_id
1 'polypeptide(L)'
;MIHKLFLSVIIFSSLTFSEGYWVNYGWELFDHVTDARTAALGNATTAYANQSPASTLANPIFSSIPVQRVSLTHQSRFAGLFSSELIGTDTPFRDEKSIRWNLLYEGIGQIPDTRNMLLDWGNDGQFGTNDPGEGNGILDEGERLDSDQIRYFNQRQIGIHSSFVQNIGNVPLGIALKILSYNLDDHFALGIGIDFGVLKQVNIF
;
A
#
# COMPACT_ATOMS: atom_id res chain seq x y z
N MET A 1 -10.09 7.51 -37.20
CA MET A 1 -11.10 7.42 -36.13
C MET A 1 -10.45 7.25 -34.75
N ILE A 2 -9.42 6.44 -34.61
CA ILE A 2 -8.70 6.18 -33.34
C ILE A 2 -8.06 7.44 -32.73
N HIS A 3 -7.46 8.34 -33.54
CA HIS A 3 -6.85 9.59 -33.03
C HIS A 3 -7.85 10.57 -32.42
N LYS A 4 -9.10 10.59 -32.89
CA LYS A 4 -10.14 11.45 -32.31
C LYS A 4 -10.64 10.90 -30.96
N LEU A 5 -10.64 9.56 -30.78
CA LEU A 5 -10.99 8.92 -29.53
C LEU A 5 -9.92 9.17 -28.45
N PHE A 6 -8.64 9.09 -28.85
CA PHE A 6 -7.51 9.36 -27.95
C PHE A 6 -7.49 10.81 -27.46
N LEU A 7 -7.76 11.77 -28.36
CA LEU A 7 -7.83 13.18 -28.02
C LEU A 7 -9.01 13.48 -27.07
N SER A 8 -10.16 12.82 -27.27
CA SER A 8 -11.31 12.95 -26.38
C SER A 8 -11.05 12.41 -24.98
N VAL A 9 -10.32 11.31 -24.83
CA VAL A 9 -9.95 10.74 -23.52
C VAL A 9 -8.99 11.68 -22.78
N ILE A 10 -8.03 12.28 -23.47
CA ILE A 10 -7.08 13.25 -22.87
C ILE A 10 -7.80 14.53 -22.42
N ILE A 11 -8.77 15.03 -23.19
CA ILE A 11 -9.53 16.23 -22.83
C ILE A 11 -10.48 15.95 -21.66
N PHE A 12 -11.05 14.75 -21.56
CA PHE A 12 -11.91 14.39 -20.42
C PHE A 12 -11.13 14.20 -19.12
N SER A 13 -9.89 13.72 -19.19
CA SER A 13 -9.03 13.57 -18.00
C SER A 13 -8.56 14.91 -17.43
N SER A 14 -8.56 15.98 -18.21
CA SER A 14 -8.17 17.32 -17.74
C SER A 14 -9.29 18.11 -17.07
N LEU A 15 -10.53 17.61 -17.08
CA LEU A 15 -11.69 18.29 -16.48
C LEU A 15 -12.02 17.82 -15.06
N THR A 16 -11.30 16.84 -14.53
CA THR A 16 -11.45 16.42 -13.13
C THR A 16 -10.50 17.19 -12.22
N PHE A 17 -10.69 18.51 -12.11
CA PHE A 17 -10.14 19.26 -10.99
C PHE A 17 -11.01 18.97 -9.77
N SER A 18 -10.66 17.90 -9.07
CA SER A 18 -11.05 17.75 -7.67
C SER A 18 -9.95 18.45 -6.87
N GLU A 19 -10.25 19.53 -6.21
CA GLU A 19 -9.47 20.04 -5.08
C GLU A 19 -9.65 19.06 -3.89
N GLY A 20 -9.52 17.77 -4.15
CA GLY A 20 -9.50 16.73 -3.14
C GLY A 20 -8.11 16.72 -2.53
N TYR A 21 -8.04 16.85 -1.25
CA TYR A 21 -6.88 16.47 -0.45
C TYR A 21 -6.63 14.98 -0.72
N TRP A 22 -5.77 14.68 -1.69
CA TRP A 22 -5.35 13.32 -1.99
C TRP A 22 -4.44 12.85 -0.88
N VAL A 23 -5.01 12.23 0.12
CA VAL A 23 -4.25 11.44 1.08
C VAL A 23 -4.16 10.04 0.48
N ASN A 24 -2.97 9.66 0.05
CA ASN A 24 -2.68 8.29 -0.39
C ASN A 24 -2.72 7.36 0.81
N TYR A 25 -3.90 6.86 1.17
CA TYR A 25 -4.01 5.88 2.25
C TYR A 25 -3.90 4.47 1.69
N GLY A 26 -2.86 3.76 2.13
CA GLY A 26 -2.78 2.32 2.06
C GLY A 26 -2.26 1.74 0.74
N TRP A 27 -2.23 2.47 -0.36
CA TRP A 27 -1.69 1.97 -1.63
C TRP A 27 -0.17 1.88 -1.65
N GLU A 28 0.49 2.57 -0.72
CA GLU A 28 1.94 2.54 -0.50
C GLU A 28 2.46 1.13 -0.22
N LEU A 29 1.62 0.22 0.31
CA LEU A 29 1.97 -1.18 0.50
C LEU A 29 2.51 -1.80 -0.80
N PHE A 30 1.92 -1.49 -1.95
CA PHE A 30 2.31 -2.03 -3.25
C PHE A 30 3.56 -1.37 -3.83
N ASP A 31 3.99 -0.24 -3.28
CA ASP A 31 5.21 0.49 -3.68
C ASP A 31 6.39 0.20 -2.75
N HIS A 32 6.11 0.05 -1.44
CA HIS A 32 7.15 -0.12 -0.42
C HIS A 32 7.60 -1.57 -0.26
N VAL A 33 6.66 -2.52 -0.36
CA VAL A 33 6.95 -3.94 -0.16
C VAL A 33 7.35 -4.54 -1.50
N THR A 34 8.64 -4.77 -1.67
CA THR A 34 9.21 -5.28 -2.93
C THR A 34 10.28 -6.32 -2.65
N ASP A 35 10.80 -6.97 -3.70
CA ASP A 35 11.94 -7.87 -3.55
C ASP A 35 13.27 -7.12 -3.42
N ALA A 36 14.29 -7.79 -2.86
CA ALA A 36 15.59 -7.20 -2.58
C ALA A 36 16.29 -6.65 -3.85
N ARG A 37 16.05 -7.25 -5.02
CA ARG A 37 16.64 -6.81 -6.27
C ARG A 37 16.01 -5.53 -6.77
N THR A 38 14.69 -5.43 -6.70
CA THR A 38 13.95 -4.19 -7.02
C THR A 38 14.36 -3.07 -6.09
N ALA A 39 14.46 -3.35 -4.78
CA ALA A 39 14.94 -2.38 -3.79
C ALA A 39 16.37 -1.90 -4.09
N ALA A 40 17.28 -2.80 -4.46
CA ALA A 40 18.65 -2.46 -4.83
C ALA A 40 18.76 -1.58 -6.09
N LEU A 41 17.77 -1.67 -6.99
CA LEU A 41 17.65 -0.81 -8.17
C LEU A 41 16.93 0.52 -7.89
N GLY A 42 16.63 0.82 -6.63
CA GLY A 42 15.89 2.02 -6.25
C GLY A 42 14.47 2.06 -6.81
N ASN A 43 13.83 0.90 -6.99
CA ASN A 43 12.52 0.71 -7.64
C ASN A 43 12.47 1.13 -9.12
N ALA A 44 13.61 1.34 -9.78
CA ALA A 44 13.68 1.71 -11.20
C ALA A 44 13.44 0.50 -12.12
N THR A 45 12.30 -0.19 -11.95
CA THR A 45 11.99 -1.47 -12.61
C THR A 45 10.78 -1.41 -13.54
N THR A 46 10.16 -0.25 -13.74
CA THR A 46 8.95 -0.10 -14.58
C THR A 46 9.15 -0.57 -16.04
N ALA A 47 10.37 -0.43 -16.58
CA ALA A 47 10.73 -0.87 -17.92
C ALA A 47 11.66 -2.10 -17.93
N TYR A 48 11.98 -2.67 -16.77
CA TYR A 48 12.92 -3.78 -16.63
C TYR A 48 12.38 -4.90 -15.75
N ALA A 49 12.12 -6.06 -16.35
CA ALA A 49 11.73 -7.26 -15.60
C ALA A 49 12.95 -7.90 -14.93
N ASN A 50 13.01 -7.89 -13.64
CA ASN A 50 14.09 -8.49 -12.86
C ASN A 50 13.98 -10.00 -12.66
N GLN A 51 13.10 -10.67 -13.37
CA GLN A 51 12.82 -12.10 -13.29
C GLN A 51 12.24 -12.56 -11.91
N SER A 52 11.75 -11.62 -11.11
CA SER A 52 11.01 -11.90 -9.89
C SER A 52 9.51 -11.80 -10.13
N PRO A 53 8.67 -12.60 -9.47
CA PRO A 53 7.23 -12.39 -9.47
C PRO A 53 6.83 -10.97 -9.05
N ALA A 54 7.56 -10.35 -8.14
CA ALA A 54 7.31 -8.99 -7.67
C ALA A 54 7.48 -7.91 -8.76
N SER A 55 8.17 -8.19 -9.88
CA SER A 55 8.32 -7.22 -10.98
C SER A 55 7.00 -6.73 -11.55
N THR A 56 5.92 -7.53 -11.41
CA THR A 56 4.58 -7.13 -11.87
C THR A 56 3.92 -6.06 -11.01
N LEU A 57 4.42 -5.81 -9.80
CA LEU A 57 3.99 -4.67 -8.98
C LEU A 57 4.37 -3.35 -9.66
N ALA A 58 5.54 -3.30 -10.32
CA ALA A 58 5.99 -2.13 -11.06
C ALA A 58 5.33 -2.00 -12.45
N ASN A 59 5.11 -3.15 -13.14
CA ASN A 59 4.44 -3.16 -14.44
C ASN A 59 3.80 -4.53 -14.72
N PRO A 60 2.47 -4.61 -14.82
CA PRO A 60 1.74 -5.86 -15.04
C PRO A 60 2.14 -6.62 -16.31
N ILE A 61 2.72 -5.96 -17.32
CA ILE A 61 3.18 -6.60 -18.56
C ILE A 61 4.22 -7.69 -18.31
N PHE A 62 4.95 -7.64 -17.20
CA PHE A 62 5.97 -8.62 -16.86
C PHE A 62 5.43 -9.99 -16.49
N SER A 63 4.11 -10.15 -16.34
CA SER A 63 3.48 -11.46 -16.24
C SER A 63 3.55 -12.26 -17.55
N SER A 64 3.93 -11.64 -18.68
CA SER A 64 4.21 -12.34 -19.94
C SER A 64 5.52 -13.17 -19.94
N ILE A 65 6.40 -12.91 -18.98
CA ILE A 65 7.68 -13.60 -18.89
C ILE A 65 7.49 -14.83 -18.02
N PRO A 66 7.58 -16.05 -18.55
CA PRO A 66 7.39 -17.25 -17.75
C PRO A 66 8.52 -17.37 -16.72
N VAL A 67 8.15 -17.28 -15.47
CA VAL A 67 9.07 -17.46 -14.34
C VAL A 67 8.42 -18.42 -13.37
N GLN A 68 8.70 -19.70 -13.47
CA GLN A 68 8.27 -20.68 -12.48
C GLN A 68 9.11 -20.53 -11.21
N ARG A 69 8.82 -19.51 -10.42
CA ARG A 69 9.54 -19.23 -9.17
C ARG A 69 8.57 -18.80 -8.09
N VAL A 70 8.95 -19.12 -6.87
CA VAL A 70 8.39 -18.54 -5.66
C VAL A 70 9.40 -17.50 -5.17
N SER A 71 8.96 -16.29 -4.87
CA SER A 71 9.74 -15.24 -4.23
C SER A 71 9.22 -15.03 -2.83
N LEU A 72 10.12 -15.06 -1.85
CA LEU A 72 9.82 -14.75 -0.46
C LEU A 72 10.74 -13.61 -0.05
N THR A 73 10.18 -12.55 0.47
CA THR A 73 10.93 -11.41 0.97
C THR A 73 10.41 -11.00 2.33
N HIS A 74 11.33 -10.83 3.27
CA HIS A 74 11.10 -10.20 4.56
C HIS A 74 11.86 -8.88 4.60
N GLN A 75 11.20 -7.83 5.07
CA GLN A 75 11.80 -6.52 5.29
C GLN A 75 11.52 -6.06 6.71
N SER A 76 12.56 -5.62 7.40
CA SER A 76 12.47 -4.96 8.68
C SER A 76 13.02 -3.54 8.54
N ARG A 77 12.21 -2.55 8.89
CA ARG A 77 12.53 -1.12 8.74
C ARG A 77 12.41 -0.40 10.07
N PHE A 78 13.13 0.71 10.22
CA PHE A 78 13.12 1.55 11.43
C PHE A 78 13.40 0.73 12.71
N ALA A 79 14.51 -0.02 12.70
CA ALA A 79 14.94 -0.85 13.83
C ALA A 79 13.91 -1.90 14.29
N GLY A 80 13.12 -2.45 13.35
CA GLY A 80 12.11 -3.49 13.63
C GLY A 80 10.72 -2.96 13.92
N LEU A 81 10.51 -1.65 13.87
CA LEU A 81 9.18 -1.07 14.08
C LEU A 81 8.19 -1.49 12.98
N PHE A 82 8.66 -1.52 11.73
CA PHE A 82 7.89 -2.00 10.58
C PHE A 82 8.37 -3.37 10.15
N SER A 83 7.46 -4.31 10.03
CA SER A 83 7.70 -5.62 9.41
C SER A 83 6.85 -5.74 8.15
N SER A 84 7.49 -6.15 7.05
CA SER A 84 6.82 -6.35 5.77
C SER A 84 7.23 -7.68 5.16
N GLU A 85 6.25 -8.35 4.57
CA GLU A 85 6.40 -9.67 3.92
C GLU A 85 5.86 -9.62 2.50
N LEU A 86 6.56 -10.26 1.58
CA LEU A 86 6.08 -10.48 0.22
C LEU A 86 6.25 -11.95 -0.16
N ILE A 87 5.17 -12.53 -0.67
CA ILE A 87 5.16 -13.84 -1.28
C ILE A 87 4.69 -13.67 -2.72
N GLY A 88 5.55 -14.00 -3.69
CA GLY A 88 5.22 -13.92 -5.10
C GLY A 88 5.34 -15.29 -5.78
N THR A 89 4.41 -15.62 -6.67
CA THR A 89 4.44 -16.87 -7.44
C THR A 89 3.75 -16.71 -8.79
N ASP A 90 4.09 -17.60 -9.73
CA ASP A 90 3.44 -17.75 -11.03
C ASP A 90 2.58 -19.01 -11.04
N THR A 91 1.37 -18.90 -11.55
CA THR A 91 0.49 -20.03 -11.82
C THR A 91 0.31 -20.17 -13.33
N PRO A 92 0.70 -21.30 -13.94
CA PRO A 92 0.44 -21.55 -15.35
C PRO A 92 -1.05 -21.46 -15.67
N PHE A 93 -1.39 -20.80 -16.73
CA PHE A 93 -2.74 -20.67 -17.26
C PHE A 93 -2.71 -21.10 -18.75
N ARG A 94 -3.85 -21.18 -19.41
CA ARG A 94 -3.96 -21.68 -20.79
C ARG A 94 -2.96 -21.04 -21.76
N ASP A 95 -2.47 -21.83 -22.75
CA ASP A 95 -1.70 -21.39 -23.92
C ASP A 95 -0.42 -20.61 -23.56
N GLU A 96 0.43 -21.19 -22.69
CA GLU A 96 1.69 -20.59 -22.23
C GLU A 96 1.56 -19.26 -21.49
N LYS A 97 0.34 -18.87 -21.12
CA LYS A 97 0.08 -17.72 -20.27
C LYS A 97 0.20 -18.09 -18.80
N SER A 98 0.62 -17.15 -18.00
CA SER A 98 0.63 -17.28 -16.53
C SER A 98 -0.14 -16.17 -15.88
N ILE A 99 -0.73 -16.49 -14.74
CA ILE A 99 -1.23 -15.49 -13.78
C ILE A 99 -0.18 -15.36 -12.70
N ARG A 100 0.24 -14.14 -12.44
CA ARG A 100 1.20 -13.84 -11.41
C ARG A 100 0.50 -13.30 -10.18
N TRP A 101 0.85 -13.85 -9.04
CA TRP A 101 0.28 -13.51 -7.75
C TRP A 101 1.36 -12.93 -6.85
N ASN A 102 1.03 -11.87 -6.15
CA ASN A 102 1.81 -11.34 -5.05
C ASN A 102 0.87 -11.13 -3.86
N LEU A 103 1.24 -11.70 -2.74
CA LEU A 103 0.63 -11.45 -1.43
C LEU A 103 1.61 -10.59 -0.64
N LEU A 104 1.11 -9.46 -0.15
CA LEU A 104 1.88 -8.48 0.61
C LEU A 104 1.29 -8.32 1.99
N TYR A 105 2.15 -8.17 2.97
CA TYR A 105 1.80 -7.82 4.34
C TYR A 105 2.72 -6.70 4.81
N GLU A 106 2.19 -5.77 5.58
CA GLU A 106 2.95 -4.80 6.34
C GLU A 106 2.25 -4.53 7.66
N GLY A 107 3.03 -4.43 8.75
CA GLY A 107 2.47 -4.16 10.05
C GLY A 107 3.40 -3.40 10.97
N ILE A 108 2.76 -2.69 11.92
CA ILE A 108 3.38 -2.06 13.07
C ILE A 108 2.68 -2.63 14.30
N GLY A 109 3.47 -3.16 15.21
CA GLY A 109 2.95 -3.64 16.49
C GLY A 109 3.17 -2.66 17.62
N GLN A 110 2.39 -2.82 18.68
CA GLN A 110 2.58 -2.11 19.95
C GLN A 110 2.60 -0.57 19.81
N ILE A 111 1.69 -0.02 19.04
CA ILE A 111 1.49 1.44 18.96
C ILE A 111 0.83 1.88 20.26
N PRO A 112 1.44 2.80 21.06
CA PRO A 112 0.86 3.24 22.31
C PRO A 112 -0.39 4.12 22.06
N ASP A 113 -1.48 3.76 22.69
CA ASP A 113 -2.69 4.56 22.75
C ASP A 113 -2.65 5.42 24.03
N THR A 114 -2.45 6.70 23.85
CA THR A 114 -2.33 7.67 24.93
C THR A 114 -3.62 8.47 25.17
N ARG A 115 -4.71 8.15 24.47
CA ARG A 115 -5.98 8.91 24.54
C ARG A 115 -6.58 8.99 25.96
N ASN A 116 -6.36 7.96 26.77
CA ASN A 116 -6.89 7.87 28.14
C ASN A 116 -5.81 8.10 29.20
N MET A 117 -4.64 8.58 28.82
CA MET A 117 -3.50 8.74 29.70
C MET A 117 -3.65 10.00 30.60
N LEU A 118 -4.36 11.03 30.12
CA LEU A 118 -4.59 12.25 30.85
C LEU A 118 -5.63 12.01 31.97
N LEU A 119 -5.24 12.26 33.20
CA LEU A 119 -6.16 12.37 34.33
C LEU A 119 -6.61 13.83 34.39
N ASP A 120 -7.62 14.12 33.58
CA ASP A 120 -8.22 15.46 33.40
C ASP A 120 -9.17 15.77 34.54
N TRP A 121 -8.57 16.03 35.72
CA TRP A 121 -9.26 16.20 36.99
C TRP A 121 -9.28 17.65 37.49
N GLY A 122 -8.84 18.59 36.65
CA GLY A 122 -8.80 20.00 36.97
C GLY A 122 -7.71 20.42 37.96
N ASN A 123 -7.78 21.66 38.37
CA ASN A 123 -6.73 22.29 39.18
C ASN A 123 -6.57 21.70 40.59
N ASP A 124 -7.62 21.12 41.16
CA ASP A 124 -7.57 20.49 42.48
C ASP A 124 -7.10 19.04 42.46
N GLY A 125 -6.96 18.46 41.24
CA GLY A 125 -6.50 17.09 41.03
C GLY A 125 -7.43 16.02 41.55
N GLN A 126 -8.73 16.30 41.70
CA GLN A 126 -9.77 15.39 42.19
C GLN A 126 -10.86 15.23 41.14
N PHE A 127 -11.17 14.00 40.77
CA PHE A 127 -12.20 13.69 39.78
C PHE A 127 -13.60 14.04 40.26
N GLY A 128 -14.39 14.75 39.45
CA GLY A 128 -15.82 14.99 39.67
C GLY A 128 -16.14 16.17 40.60
N THR A 129 -15.19 17.08 40.77
CA THR A 129 -15.40 18.31 41.59
C THR A 129 -15.95 19.47 40.76
N ASN A 130 -15.92 19.37 39.42
CA ASN A 130 -16.28 20.41 38.46
C ASN A 130 -15.51 21.71 38.64
N ASP A 131 -14.26 21.62 39.05
CA ASP A 131 -13.39 22.78 39.16
C ASP A 131 -12.87 23.24 37.78
N PRO A 132 -12.26 24.44 37.70
CA PRO A 132 -11.72 24.93 36.45
C PRO A 132 -10.64 23.98 35.85
N GLY A 133 -10.80 23.59 34.60
CA GLY A 133 -9.89 22.70 33.85
C GLY A 133 -10.40 21.27 33.72
N GLU A 134 -11.27 20.79 34.66
CA GLU A 134 -11.75 19.41 34.60
C GLU A 134 -12.54 19.11 33.30
N GLY A 135 -12.12 18.04 32.59
CA GLY A 135 -12.81 17.56 31.38
C GLY A 135 -12.55 18.38 30.11
N ASN A 136 -11.53 19.23 30.08
CA ASN A 136 -11.25 20.10 28.95
C ASN A 136 -10.33 19.44 27.88
N GLY A 137 -9.70 18.27 28.18
CA GLY A 137 -8.82 17.54 27.28
C GLY A 137 -7.42 18.13 27.12
N ILE A 138 -7.04 19.10 27.98
CA ILE A 138 -5.73 19.76 27.96
C ILE A 138 -5.05 19.47 29.30
N LEU A 139 -3.74 19.22 29.28
CA LEU A 139 -2.98 19.03 30.51
C LEU A 139 -2.76 20.40 31.19
N ASP A 140 -3.50 20.65 32.26
CA ASP A 140 -3.44 21.86 33.05
C ASP A 140 -2.54 21.72 34.30
N GLU A 141 -2.33 22.83 35.03
CA GLU A 141 -1.57 22.82 36.28
C GLU A 141 -2.36 22.03 37.34
N GLY A 142 -1.71 21.05 37.97
CA GLY A 142 -2.35 20.16 38.97
C GLY A 142 -2.74 18.79 38.39
N GLU A 143 -2.86 18.67 37.10
CA GLU A 143 -3.18 17.41 36.44
C GLU A 143 -1.95 16.55 36.16
N ARG A 144 -2.17 15.29 35.86
CA ARG A 144 -1.09 14.32 35.62
C ARG A 144 -1.43 13.32 34.52
N LEU A 145 -0.37 12.76 33.93
CA LEU A 145 -0.46 11.65 33.02
C LEU A 145 -0.27 10.33 33.79
N ASP A 146 -1.17 9.39 33.54
CA ASP A 146 -1.10 8.04 34.11
C ASP A 146 -0.66 7.04 33.04
N SER A 147 0.57 6.59 33.13
CA SER A 147 1.15 5.62 32.19
C SER A 147 0.48 4.25 32.24
N ASP A 148 -0.20 3.90 33.34
CA ASP A 148 -0.89 2.63 33.50
C ASP A 148 -2.18 2.55 32.65
N GLN A 149 -2.65 3.71 32.16
CA GLN A 149 -3.78 3.81 31.23
C GLN A 149 -3.37 3.61 29.77
N ILE A 150 -2.08 3.52 29.46
CA ILE A 150 -1.61 3.29 28.10
C ILE A 150 -2.03 1.89 27.66
N ARG A 151 -2.78 1.83 26.59
CA ARG A 151 -3.09 0.61 25.86
C ARG A 151 -2.27 0.53 24.59
N TYR A 152 -2.23 -0.63 23.97
CA TYR A 152 -1.47 -0.83 22.74
C TYR A 152 -2.38 -1.39 21.65
N PHE A 153 -2.25 -0.87 20.45
CA PHE A 153 -2.92 -1.38 19.26
C PHE A 153 -1.92 -1.70 18.14
N ASN A 154 -2.38 -2.31 17.08
CA ASN A 154 -1.56 -2.67 15.93
C ASN A 154 -2.15 -2.06 14.67
N GLN A 155 -1.27 -1.71 13.74
CA GLN A 155 -1.63 -1.40 12.37
C GLN A 155 -1.25 -2.60 11.50
N ARG A 156 -2.12 -3.00 10.57
CA ARG A 156 -1.90 -4.12 9.65
C ARG A 156 -2.45 -3.79 8.28
N GLN A 157 -1.67 -4.11 7.25
CA GLN A 157 -2.08 -4.03 5.86
C GLN A 157 -1.84 -5.38 5.19
N ILE A 158 -2.81 -5.84 4.40
CA ILE A 158 -2.69 -7.03 3.58
C ILE A 158 -3.09 -6.65 2.16
N GLY A 159 -2.20 -6.91 1.21
CA GLY A 159 -2.41 -6.64 -0.21
C GLY A 159 -2.36 -7.91 -1.03
N ILE A 160 -3.28 -8.05 -1.97
CA ILE A 160 -3.25 -9.08 -3.00
C ILE A 160 -3.12 -8.37 -4.35
N HIS A 161 -2.13 -8.77 -5.13
CA HIS A 161 -1.95 -8.30 -6.49
C HIS A 161 -1.94 -9.50 -7.44
N SER A 162 -2.84 -9.50 -8.41
CA SER A 162 -2.95 -10.53 -9.43
C SER A 162 -2.81 -9.91 -10.80
N SER A 163 -1.89 -10.41 -11.62
CA SER A 163 -1.63 -9.86 -12.96
C SER A 163 -1.55 -10.93 -14.03
N PHE A 164 -1.98 -10.56 -15.24
CA PHE A 164 -1.89 -11.37 -16.45
C PHE A 164 -1.72 -10.50 -17.69
N VAL A 165 -1.33 -11.10 -18.81
CA VAL A 165 -1.20 -10.39 -20.08
C VAL A 165 -2.28 -10.84 -21.06
N GLN A 166 -2.91 -9.86 -21.69
CA GLN A 166 -3.86 -10.03 -22.77
C GLN A 166 -3.39 -9.28 -24.00
N ASN A 167 -3.40 -9.94 -25.15
CA ASN A 167 -3.11 -9.28 -26.42
C ASN A 167 -4.36 -8.58 -26.96
N ILE A 168 -4.21 -7.29 -27.30
CA ILE A 168 -5.23 -6.51 -27.98
C ILE A 168 -4.68 -6.19 -29.39
N GLY A 169 -5.12 -6.97 -30.38
CA GLY A 169 -4.49 -6.98 -31.69
C GLY A 169 -3.02 -7.44 -31.56
N ASN A 170 -2.09 -6.61 -31.99
CA ASN A 170 -0.65 -6.90 -31.93
C ASN A 170 0.06 -6.26 -30.72
N VAL A 171 -0.71 -5.67 -29.79
CA VAL A 171 -0.13 -4.99 -28.62
C VAL A 171 -0.41 -5.83 -27.37
N PRO A 172 0.62 -6.33 -26.68
CA PRO A 172 0.45 -6.97 -25.39
C PRO A 172 0.11 -5.90 -24.35
N LEU A 173 -0.94 -6.15 -23.58
CA LEU A 173 -1.40 -5.33 -22.48
C LEU A 173 -1.34 -6.15 -21.18
N GLY A 174 -0.57 -5.70 -20.20
CA GLY A 174 -0.58 -6.21 -18.85
C GLY A 174 -1.77 -5.61 -18.10
N ILE A 175 -2.49 -6.45 -17.37
CA ILE A 175 -3.62 -6.05 -16.53
C ILE A 175 -3.38 -6.64 -15.15
N ALA A 176 -3.54 -5.83 -14.10
CA ALA A 176 -3.51 -6.31 -12.74
C ALA A 176 -4.71 -5.83 -11.94
N LEU A 177 -5.15 -6.69 -11.01
CA LEU A 177 -6.12 -6.40 -9.97
C LEU A 177 -5.37 -6.30 -8.63
N LYS A 178 -5.62 -5.23 -7.90
CA LYS A 178 -5.15 -5.01 -6.53
C LYS A 178 -6.32 -5.04 -5.57
N ILE A 179 -6.15 -5.71 -4.45
CA ILE A 179 -7.08 -5.69 -3.31
C ILE A 179 -6.25 -5.37 -2.08
N LEU A 180 -6.71 -4.40 -1.30
CA LEU A 180 -6.06 -3.97 -0.07
C LEU A 180 -7.04 -4.07 1.09
N SER A 181 -6.60 -4.68 2.18
CA SER A 181 -7.26 -4.62 3.49
C SER A 181 -6.35 -3.86 4.44
N TYR A 182 -6.88 -2.83 5.08
CA TYR A 182 -6.18 -2.00 6.05
C TYR A 182 -6.93 -2.04 7.38
N ASN A 183 -6.20 -2.28 8.47
CA ASN A 183 -6.73 -2.27 9.82
C ASN A 183 -5.84 -1.43 10.71
N LEU A 184 -6.45 -0.49 11.44
CA LEU A 184 -5.77 0.38 12.39
C LEU A 184 -6.68 0.55 13.61
N ASP A 185 -6.31 -0.04 14.74
CA ASP A 185 -7.12 -0.05 15.95
C ASP A 185 -8.54 -0.59 15.63
N ASP A 186 -9.57 0.20 15.88
CA ASP A 186 -10.97 -0.13 15.59
C ASP A 186 -11.40 0.23 14.15
N HIS A 187 -10.48 0.76 13.34
CA HIS A 187 -10.79 1.21 11.98
C HIS A 187 -10.38 0.17 10.94
N PHE A 188 -11.30 -0.10 10.02
CA PHE A 188 -11.08 -1.01 8.91
C PHE A 188 -11.38 -0.31 7.58
N ALA A 189 -10.54 -0.55 6.58
CA ALA A 189 -10.75 -0.10 5.22
C ALA A 189 -10.44 -1.21 4.20
N LEU A 190 -11.18 -1.22 3.10
CA LEU A 190 -10.98 -2.10 1.96
C LEU A 190 -10.81 -1.28 0.70
N GLY A 191 -9.78 -1.59 -0.09
CA GLY A 191 -9.49 -0.94 -1.37
C GLY A 191 -9.43 -1.94 -2.51
N ILE A 192 -9.87 -1.52 -3.71
CA ILE A 192 -9.73 -2.26 -4.96
C ILE A 192 -9.13 -1.33 -6.00
N GLY A 193 -8.13 -1.81 -6.74
CA GLY A 193 -7.45 -1.05 -7.78
C GLY A 193 -7.19 -1.90 -9.01
N ILE A 194 -7.03 -1.26 -10.17
CA ILE A 194 -6.68 -1.91 -11.43
C ILE A 194 -5.51 -1.15 -12.04
N ASP A 195 -4.46 -1.90 -12.43
CA ASP A 195 -3.32 -1.34 -13.15
C ASP A 195 -3.29 -1.84 -14.58
N PHE A 196 -2.75 -1.01 -15.46
CA PHE A 196 -2.45 -1.36 -16.83
C PHE A 196 -0.99 -1.11 -17.14
N GLY A 197 -0.38 -2.02 -17.89
CA GLY A 197 1.03 -1.93 -18.26
C GLY A 197 1.26 -2.31 -19.72
N VAL A 198 2.15 -1.56 -20.37
CA VAL A 198 2.63 -1.85 -21.72
C VAL A 198 4.15 -1.74 -21.75
N LEU A 199 4.76 -2.51 -22.62
CA LEU A 199 6.20 -2.42 -22.88
C LEU A 199 6.43 -2.38 -24.38
N LYS A 200 7.20 -1.41 -24.83
CA LYS A 200 7.64 -1.30 -26.23
C LYS A 200 9.15 -1.24 -26.26
N GLN A 201 9.76 -2.18 -26.94
CA GLN A 201 11.19 -2.12 -27.22
C GLN A 201 11.44 -1.13 -28.37
N VAL A 202 12.32 -0.17 -28.14
CA VAL A 202 12.77 0.79 -29.14
C VAL A 202 14.26 0.54 -29.39
N ASN A 203 14.61 0.20 -30.63
CA ASN A 203 16.01 0.15 -31.03
C ASN A 203 16.46 1.58 -31.32
N ILE A 204 17.35 2.10 -30.49
CA ILE A 204 18.03 3.38 -30.74
C ILE A 204 19.35 3.02 -31.43
N PHE A 205 19.44 3.36 -32.70
CA PHE A 205 20.67 3.23 -33.49
C PHE A 205 21.52 4.49 -33.30
#